data_5c25ad1450455802ff7ea644c06e510e
#
_entry.id   5c25ad1450455802ff7ea644c06e510e
#
_cell.length_a   1.000
_cell.length_b   1.000
_cell.length_c   1.000
_cell.angle_alpha   90.00
_cell.angle_beta   90.00
_cell.angle_gamma   90.00
#
_symmetry.space_group_name_H-M   'P 1'
#
loop_
_entity.id
_entity.type
_entity.pdbx_description
1 polymer ?
#
loop_
_entity_poly.entity_id
_entity_poly.type
_entity_poly.pdbx_seq_one_letter_code
_entity_poly.pdbx_strand_id
1 'polypeptide(L)'
;MNSEAWGLVAKDLDLQCGIVSRRQVLQAGLRDHDVRRRLRRREWAVVHPGVYVNHTGPLTWQQRAWAAVLSVEPAALGRQSAIAAAQKEEPGGSIHVVVDRNRAVRVPGGVVLHRIAGWESRVLLNASPPRQRLEEAVLDVASSATRELDVIAALADAVGSRRTTAQRLRAALDTRARIAQRPLLESVLDDVAAGTCSTLEHAYLDRVERAHGLPSGDRQVRSSIKGTVYRDVDYVRYLFLVELDGRIGHSSTADRDRDLDRDLDAAVELERLTVRLGWGQVYERACVTAPKLGKVLAARGWAGQTIRCPACPGELRGGLLAPGESDPPPSV
;
A
#
# COMPACT_ATOMS: atom_id res chain seq x y z
N MET A 1 23.38 -13.56 44.57
CA MET A 1 22.43 -12.47 44.23
C MET A 1 22.77 -11.73 42.88
N ASN A 2 23.99 -11.24 42.65
CA ASN A 2 24.27 -10.55 41.38
C ASN A 2 24.27 -11.45 40.13
N SER A 3 24.64 -12.72 40.24
CA SER A 3 24.70 -13.66 39.09
C SER A 3 23.32 -13.98 38.50
N GLU A 4 22.35 -14.21 39.36
CA GLU A 4 20.95 -14.51 38.97
C GLU A 4 20.30 -13.29 38.28
N ALA A 5 20.47 -12.10 38.86
CA ALA A 5 19.98 -10.84 38.26
C ALA A 5 20.57 -10.58 36.86
N TRP A 6 21.86 -10.83 36.67
CA TRP A 6 22.49 -10.75 35.35
C TRP A 6 22.00 -11.83 34.39
N GLY A 7 21.64 -13.03 34.88
CA GLY A 7 21.02 -14.08 34.08
C GLY A 7 19.67 -13.64 33.50
N LEU A 8 18.85 -12.95 34.30
CA LEU A 8 17.58 -12.37 33.80
C LEU A 8 17.80 -11.30 32.73
N VAL A 9 18.73 -10.38 32.97
CA VAL A 9 19.07 -9.35 31.96
C VAL A 9 19.64 -9.96 30.67
N ALA A 10 20.47 -11.00 30.80
CA ALA A 10 20.99 -11.72 29.64
C ALA A 10 19.88 -12.34 28.80
N LYS A 11 18.89 -12.96 29.45
CA LYS A 11 17.70 -13.50 28.78
C LYS A 11 16.93 -12.42 28.03
N ASP A 12 16.71 -11.25 28.65
CA ASP A 12 16.06 -10.12 27.96
C ASP A 12 16.88 -9.64 26.75
N LEU A 13 18.20 -9.50 26.90
CA LEU A 13 19.08 -9.12 25.80
C LEU A 13 19.01 -10.12 24.64
N ASP A 14 19.01 -11.42 24.91
CA ASP A 14 18.91 -12.48 23.90
C ASP A 14 17.57 -12.41 23.15
N LEU A 15 16.47 -12.25 23.89
CA LEU A 15 15.13 -12.15 23.31
C LEU A 15 14.90 -10.85 22.51
N GLN A 16 15.61 -9.79 22.84
CA GLN A 16 15.42 -8.44 22.30
C GLN A 16 16.59 -7.98 21.43
N CYS A 17 17.32 -8.91 20.81
CA CYS A 17 18.42 -8.64 19.90
C CYS A 17 19.51 -7.74 20.51
N GLY A 18 19.81 -7.87 21.79
CA GLY A 18 20.80 -7.07 22.50
C GLY A 18 20.29 -5.75 23.07
N ILE A 19 18.99 -5.49 23.01
CA ILE A 19 18.36 -4.28 23.57
C ILE A 19 17.76 -4.59 24.96
N VAL A 20 17.92 -3.64 25.88
CA VAL A 20 17.30 -3.74 27.22
C VAL A 20 16.92 -2.35 27.73
N SER A 21 15.80 -2.26 28.45
CA SER A 21 15.40 -1.03 29.12
C SER A 21 15.96 -0.94 30.55
N ARG A 22 16.16 0.28 31.03
CA ARG A 22 16.51 0.55 32.44
C ARG A 22 15.50 -0.09 33.39
N ARG A 23 14.22 -0.09 33.02
CA ARG A 23 13.15 -0.72 33.82
C ARG A 23 13.39 -2.21 34.01
N GLN A 24 13.71 -2.95 32.94
CA GLN A 24 14.01 -4.39 33.01
C GLN A 24 15.25 -4.67 33.87
N VAL A 25 16.31 -3.87 33.73
CA VAL A 25 17.52 -4.00 34.55
C VAL A 25 17.21 -3.84 36.06
N LEU A 26 16.41 -2.83 36.42
CA LEU A 26 16.01 -2.60 37.81
C LEU A 26 15.06 -3.68 38.33
N GLN A 27 14.13 -4.18 37.51
CA GLN A 27 13.21 -5.28 37.84
C GLN A 27 13.97 -6.60 38.09
N ALA A 28 15.06 -6.84 37.37
CA ALA A 28 15.93 -7.97 37.61
C ALA A 28 16.73 -7.87 38.93
N GLY A 29 16.64 -6.76 39.68
CA GLY A 29 17.32 -6.53 40.95
C GLY A 29 18.69 -5.86 40.85
N LEU A 30 19.09 -5.40 39.65
CA LEU A 30 20.28 -4.58 39.46
C LEU A 30 19.99 -3.11 39.77
N ARG A 31 21.05 -2.29 39.85
CA ARG A 31 20.96 -0.88 40.21
C ARG A 31 21.55 0.03 39.13
N ASP A 32 21.25 1.32 39.17
CA ASP A 32 21.76 2.32 38.23
C ASP A 32 23.28 2.35 38.09
N HIS A 33 24.00 2.06 39.17
CA HIS A 33 25.48 2.02 39.12
C HIS A 33 25.96 0.85 38.24
N ASP A 34 25.21 -0.26 38.13
CA ASP A 34 25.56 -1.38 37.28
C ASP A 34 25.43 -1.00 35.82
N VAL A 35 24.36 -0.29 35.44
CA VAL A 35 24.18 0.30 34.08
C VAL A 35 25.30 1.26 33.77
N ARG A 36 25.59 2.23 34.69
CA ARG A 36 26.66 3.21 34.48
C ARG A 36 28.04 2.54 34.31
N ARG A 37 28.29 1.43 35.00
CA ARG A 37 29.53 0.66 34.85
C ARG A 37 29.64 0.08 33.43
N ARG A 38 28.59 -0.53 32.89
CA ARG A 38 28.56 -1.06 31.53
C ARG A 38 28.77 0.02 30.48
N LEU A 39 28.12 1.17 30.65
CA LEU A 39 28.28 2.32 29.76
C LEU A 39 29.71 2.87 29.79
N ARG A 40 30.32 3.08 30.98
CA ARG A 40 31.70 3.54 31.10
C ARG A 40 32.71 2.59 30.49
N ARG A 41 32.45 1.27 30.56
CA ARG A 41 33.31 0.25 29.94
C ARG A 41 33.08 0.09 28.45
N ARG A 42 32.12 0.85 27.85
CA ARG A 42 31.69 0.72 26.46
C ARG A 42 31.21 -0.68 26.11
N GLU A 43 30.75 -1.44 27.09
CA GLU A 43 30.08 -2.72 26.88
C GLU A 43 28.65 -2.49 26.41
N TRP A 44 28.05 -1.36 26.82
CA TRP A 44 26.71 -0.91 26.38
C TRP A 44 26.79 0.50 25.81
N ALA A 45 25.82 0.81 24.92
CA ALA A 45 25.58 2.17 24.42
C ALA A 45 24.11 2.58 24.66
N VAL A 46 23.88 3.89 24.79
CA VAL A 46 22.54 4.46 24.92
C VAL A 46 21.92 4.56 23.53
N VAL A 47 20.72 3.98 23.34
CA VAL A 47 19.92 4.11 22.10
C VAL A 47 18.87 5.20 22.27
N HIS A 48 18.09 5.13 23.35
CA HIS A 48 17.12 6.13 23.77
C HIS A 48 17.25 6.37 25.27
N PRO A 49 16.71 7.46 25.83
CA PRO A 49 16.72 7.66 27.27
C PRO A 49 16.17 6.42 28.01
N GLY A 50 17.03 5.77 28.81
CA GLY A 50 16.67 4.56 29.53
C GLY A 50 16.58 3.27 28.71
N VAL A 51 17.06 3.26 27.46
CA VAL A 51 17.17 2.07 26.62
C VAL A 51 18.59 1.92 26.09
N TYR A 52 19.13 0.74 26.23
CA TYR A 52 20.53 0.42 25.97
C TYR A 52 20.67 -0.74 24.99
N VAL A 53 21.79 -0.78 24.28
CA VAL A 53 22.23 -1.91 23.47
C VAL A 53 23.54 -2.46 24.04
N ASN A 54 23.77 -3.76 23.92
CA ASN A 54 24.94 -4.47 24.48
C ASN A 54 26.19 -4.41 23.60
N HIS A 55 26.30 -3.41 22.73
CA HIS A 55 27.49 -3.15 21.89
C HIS A 55 27.58 -1.66 21.51
N THR A 56 28.65 -1.27 20.81
CA THR A 56 28.88 0.11 20.36
C THR A 56 28.86 0.28 18.84
N GLY A 57 28.51 -0.77 18.09
CA GLY A 57 28.40 -0.75 16.63
C GLY A 57 27.08 -0.14 16.15
N PRO A 58 26.88 -0.06 14.81
CA PRO A 58 25.64 0.39 14.22
C PRO A 58 24.47 -0.54 14.58
N LEU A 59 23.28 0.03 14.73
CA LEU A 59 22.08 -0.72 15.09
C LEU A 59 21.45 -1.34 13.84
N THR A 60 21.07 -2.60 13.95
CA THR A 60 20.19 -3.27 12.98
C THR A 60 18.78 -2.68 13.05
N TRP A 61 17.95 -2.96 12.05
CA TRP A 61 16.54 -2.57 12.08
C TRP A 61 15.81 -3.20 13.29
N GLN A 62 16.04 -4.48 13.56
CA GLN A 62 15.47 -5.20 14.71
C GLN A 62 15.81 -4.54 16.04
N GLN A 63 17.05 -4.11 16.20
CA GLN A 63 17.50 -3.39 17.39
C GLN A 63 16.83 -2.02 17.52
N ARG A 64 16.71 -1.27 16.42
CA ARG A 64 15.94 0.00 16.40
C ARG A 64 14.47 -0.21 16.74
N ALA A 65 13.86 -1.28 16.22
CA ALA A 65 12.46 -1.63 16.47
C ALA A 65 12.23 -1.96 17.96
N TRP A 66 13.07 -2.79 18.57
CA TRP A 66 13.02 -3.09 19.99
C TRP A 66 13.25 -1.85 20.87
N ALA A 67 14.25 -1.05 20.52
CA ALA A 67 14.55 0.18 21.25
C ALA A 67 13.38 1.16 21.21
N ALA A 68 12.73 1.31 20.06
CA ALA A 68 11.54 2.15 19.91
C ALA A 68 10.39 1.67 20.81
N VAL A 69 10.08 0.37 20.80
CA VAL A 69 9.02 -0.21 21.65
C VAL A 69 9.32 0.00 23.12
N LEU A 70 10.53 -0.35 23.58
CA LEU A 70 10.92 -0.24 24.99
C LEU A 70 11.01 1.21 25.48
N SER A 71 11.27 2.17 24.60
CA SER A 71 11.40 3.59 24.96
C SER A 71 10.07 4.23 25.41
N VAL A 72 8.94 3.66 24.98
CA VAL A 72 7.59 4.18 25.25
C VAL A 72 6.64 3.11 25.77
N GLU A 73 7.17 2.02 26.33
CA GLU A 73 6.44 0.84 26.85
C GLU A 73 5.37 1.23 27.90
N PRO A 74 4.17 0.55 27.90
CA PRO A 74 3.73 -0.50 27.00
C PRO A 74 3.41 0.04 25.61
N ALA A 75 4.07 -0.50 24.60
CA ALA A 75 3.98 -0.11 23.20
C ALA A 75 4.17 -1.33 22.29
N ALA A 76 3.84 -1.17 21.03
CA ALA A 76 4.07 -2.18 20.01
C ALA A 76 4.46 -1.50 18.69
N LEU A 77 5.12 -2.21 17.79
CA LEU A 77 5.29 -1.74 16.43
C LEU A 77 3.93 -1.54 15.77
N GLY A 78 3.80 -0.47 15.00
CA GLY A 78 2.56 -0.14 14.31
C GLY A 78 2.75 0.14 12.83
N ARG A 79 1.65 0.15 12.09
CA ARG A 79 1.61 0.56 10.69
C ARG A 79 2.72 -0.11 9.86
N GLN A 80 3.50 0.67 9.08
CA GLN A 80 4.58 0.17 8.22
C GLN A 80 5.59 -0.68 8.98
N SER A 81 5.94 -0.32 10.22
CA SER A 81 6.89 -1.10 11.02
C SER A 81 6.32 -2.43 11.50
N ALA A 82 5.01 -2.52 11.75
CA ALA A 82 4.35 -3.78 12.07
C ALA A 82 4.26 -4.69 10.83
N ILE A 83 3.97 -4.12 9.67
CA ILE A 83 3.95 -4.83 8.38
C ILE A 83 5.34 -5.38 8.07
N ALA A 84 6.38 -4.53 8.13
CA ALA A 84 7.76 -4.92 7.89
C ALA A 84 8.22 -6.06 8.83
N ALA A 85 7.91 -5.95 10.12
CA ALA A 85 8.22 -7.01 11.09
C ALA A 85 7.50 -8.34 10.78
N ALA A 86 6.25 -8.28 10.26
CA ALA A 86 5.51 -9.45 9.83
C ALA A 86 6.08 -10.05 8.54
N GLN A 87 6.64 -9.22 7.65
CA GLN A 87 7.24 -9.61 6.38
C GLN A 87 8.72 -9.99 6.49
N LYS A 88 9.34 -9.75 7.65
CA LYS A 88 10.78 -9.88 7.89
C LYS A 88 11.61 -8.97 6.99
N GLU A 89 11.12 -7.77 6.77
CA GLU A 89 11.77 -6.70 6.02
C GLU A 89 12.42 -5.70 6.97
N GLU A 90 13.46 -5.03 6.49
CA GLU A 90 14.23 -4.06 7.27
C GLU A 90 14.25 -2.69 6.56
N PRO A 91 13.11 -1.99 6.50
CA PRO A 91 13.05 -0.71 5.81
C PRO A 91 13.89 0.36 6.52
N GLY A 92 14.38 1.33 5.74
CA GLY A 92 14.98 2.53 6.29
C GLY A 92 13.96 3.44 6.99
N GLY A 93 14.45 4.55 7.57
CA GLY A 93 13.61 5.60 8.14
C GLY A 93 13.19 5.37 9.60
N SER A 94 12.13 6.06 10.01
CA SER A 94 11.62 6.06 11.39
C SER A 94 10.88 4.77 11.73
N ILE A 95 10.93 4.39 13.00
CA ILE A 95 10.15 3.26 13.51
C ILE A 95 8.78 3.74 13.98
N HIS A 96 7.72 3.17 13.42
CA HIS A 96 6.35 3.45 13.80
C HIS A 96 5.94 2.57 14.99
N VAL A 97 5.48 3.19 16.06
CA VAL A 97 4.97 2.50 17.25
C VAL A 97 3.54 2.94 17.56
N VAL A 98 2.77 2.03 18.14
CA VAL A 98 1.42 2.30 18.63
C VAL A 98 1.39 2.17 20.15
N VAL A 99 0.57 3.00 20.76
CA VAL A 99 0.22 2.94 22.19
C VAL A 99 -1.30 3.09 22.35
N ASP A 100 -1.82 2.75 23.52
CA ASP A 100 -3.23 3.05 23.81
C ASP A 100 -3.52 4.54 23.70
N ARG A 101 -4.71 4.89 23.21
CA ARG A 101 -5.12 6.27 22.91
C ARG A 101 -5.04 7.22 24.10
N ASN A 102 -5.19 6.70 25.31
CA ASN A 102 -5.24 7.50 26.55
C ASN A 102 -3.84 7.79 27.11
N ARG A 103 -2.78 7.28 26.48
CA ARG A 103 -1.41 7.45 26.99
C ARG A 103 -0.76 8.72 26.48
N ALA A 104 -0.21 9.50 27.40
CA ALA A 104 0.73 10.57 27.14
C ALA A 104 2.17 10.08 27.34
N VAL A 105 2.98 10.11 26.29
CA VAL A 105 4.38 9.66 26.33
C VAL A 105 5.27 10.65 25.59
N ARG A 106 6.53 10.78 26.05
CA ARG A 106 7.54 11.54 25.33
C ARG A 106 8.16 10.63 24.27
N VAL A 107 8.14 11.08 23.03
CA VAL A 107 8.63 10.33 21.87
C VAL A 107 10.09 10.67 21.63
N PRO A 108 11.00 9.68 21.56
CA PRO A 108 12.39 9.94 21.21
C PRO A 108 12.56 10.17 19.70
N GLY A 109 13.72 10.72 19.30
CA GLY A 109 14.04 10.90 17.88
C GLY A 109 14.06 9.57 17.11
N GLY A 110 13.63 9.61 15.83
CA GLY A 110 13.55 8.41 14.98
C GLY A 110 12.36 7.49 15.25
N VAL A 111 11.44 7.86 16.16
CA VAL A 111 10.22 7.12 16.46
C VAL A 111 9.01 7.96 16.09
N VAL A 112 8.04 7.35 15.40
CA VAL A 112 6.73 7.96 15.08
C VAL A 112 5.66 7.26 15.92
N LEU A 113 5.00 8.04 16.78
CA LEU A 113 4.01 7.52 17.70
C LEU A 113 2.59 7.66 17.14
N HIS A 114 1.83 6.57 17.19
CA HIS A 114 0.41 6.55 16.89
C HIS A 114 -0.40 6.13 18.12
N ARG A 115 -1.53 6.76 18.33
CA ARG A 115 -2.46 6.40 19.42
C ARG A 115 -3.63 5.64 18.84
N ILE A 116 -3.89 4.45 19.36
CA ILE A 116 -4.97 3.59 18.86
C ILE A 116 -5.99 3.28 19.95
N ALA A 117 -7.24 3.13 19.56
CA ALA A 117 -8.28 2.55 20.39
C ALA A 117 -8.28 1.02 20.24
N GLY A 118 -8.78 0.29 21.21
CA GLY A 118 -8.87 -1.18 21.15
C GLY A 118 -7.51 -1.88 21.21
N TRP A 119 -6.64 -1.39 22.06
CA TRP A 119 -5.26 -1.87 22.22
C TRP A 119 -5.17 -3.39 22.36
N GLU A 120 -5.95 -4.00 23.28
CA GLU A 120 -5.86 -5.44 23.59
C GLU A 120 -6.22 -6.34 22.40
N SER A 121 -7.18 -5.91 21.57
CA SER A 121 -7.64 -6.69 20.42
C SER A 121 -6.75 -6.54 19.19
N ARG A 122 -6.03 -5.41 19.09
CA ARG A 122 -5.27 -5.04 17.90
C ARG A 122 -3.78 -5.34 17.96
N VAL A 123 -3.26 -5.70 19.14
CA VAL A 123 -1.82 -5.87 19.36
C VAL A 123 -1.51 -7.32 19.75
N LEU A 124 -0.41 -7.83 19.23
CA LEU A 124 0.21 -9.10 19.57
C LEU A 124 1.37 -8.82 20.53
N LEU A 125 1.09 -8.87 21.83
CA LEU A 125 2.11 -8.62 22.85
C LEU A 125 3.14 -9.76 22.95
N ASN A 126 2.77 -10.97 22.52
CA ASN A 126 3.64 -12.16 22.48
C ASN A 126 4.50 -12.23 21.20
N ALA A 127 4.40 -11.24 20.30
CA ALA A 127 5.29 -11.15 19.17
C ALA A 127 6.64 -10.53 19.56
N SER A 128 7.69 -10.82 18.80
CA SER A 128 9.05 -10.32 19.04
C SER A 128 9.54 -9.51 17.83
N PRO A 129 9.61 -8.16 17.91
CA PRO A 129 9.02 -7.29 18.95
C PRO A 129 7.48 -7.35 18.99
N PRO A 130 6.82 -6.89 20.09
CA PRO A 130 5.38 -6.66 20.14
C PRO A 130 4.94 -5.79 18.97
N ARG A 131 3.82 -6.14 18.31
CA ARG A 131 3.36 -5.43 17.10
C ARG A 131 1.86 -5.51 16.92
N GLN A 132 1.32 -4.59 16.15
CA GLN A 132 -0.06 -4.69 15.68
C GLN A 132 -0.27 -6.01 14.90
N ARG A 133 -1.49 -6.53 14.95
CA ARG A 133 -1.93 -7.56 14.00
C ARG A 133 -1.77 -7.03 12.58
N LEU A 134 -1.40 -7.89 11.65
CA LEU A 134 -1.11 -7.48 10.27
C LEU A 134 -2.29 -6.76 9.63
N GLU A 135 -3.50 -7.29 9.79
CA GLU A 135 -4.71 -6.71 9.23
C GLU A 135 -4.98 -5.30 9.77
N GLU A 136 -4.76 -5.11 11.08
CA GLU A 136 -4.92 -3.83 11.74
C GLU A 136 -3.90 -2.78 11.26
N ALA A 137 -2.66 -3.22 11.09
CA ALA A 137 -1.59 -2.34 10.57
C ALA A 137 -1.83 -1.93 9.11
N VAL A 138 -2.26 -2.88 8.27
CA VAL A 138 -2.60 -2.63 6.86
C VAL A 138 -3.76 -1.64 6.75
N LEU A 139 -4.84 -1.83 7.51
CA LEU A 139 -5.99 -0.93 7.53
C LEU A 139 -5.60 0.48 8.02
N ASP A 140 -4.71 0.59 9.01
CA ASP A 140 -4.23 1.89 9.50
C ASP A 140 -3.35 2.61 8.45
N VAL A 141 -2.56 1.88 7.68
CA VAL A 141 -1.78 2.43 6.55
C VAL A 141 -2.72 2.89 5.44
N ALA A 142 -3.58 1.99 4.96
CA ALA A 142 -4.52 2.27 3.88
C ALA A 142 -5.44 3.46 4.21
N SER A 143 -6.07 3.47 5.40
CA SER A 143 -7.00 4.54 5.78
C SER A 143 -6.35 5.92 5.95
N SER A 144 -5.03 5.98 6.15
CA SER A 144 -4.28 7.24 6.28
C SER A 144 -3.67 7.73 4.97
N ALA A 145 -3.77 6.96 3.91
CA ALA A 145 -3.28 7.37 2.61
C ALA A 145 -4.10 8.55 2.06
N THR A 146 -3.42 9.49 1.41
CA THR A 146 -4.07 10.68 0.83
C THR A 146 -4.58 10.42 -0.57
N ARG A 147 -3.97 9.47 -1.30
CA ARG A 147 -4.37 9.10 -2.64
C ARG A 147 -5.10 7.75 -2.60
N GLU A 148 -6.20 7.66 -3.32
CA GLU A 148 -6.98 6.41 -3.41
C GLU A 148 -6.16 5.24 -3.95
N LEU A 149 -5.23 5.52 -4.88
CA LEU A 149 -4.34 4.49 -5.41
C LEU A 149 -3.42 3.88 -4.32
N ASP A 150 -2.95 4.69 -3.36
CA ASP A 150 -2.15 4.18 -2.25
C ASP A 150 -2.99 3.30 -1.30
N VAL A 151 -4.29 3.60 -1.14
CA VAL A 151 -5.24 2.74 -0.39
C VAL A 151 -5.34 1.38 -1.07
N ILE A 152 -5.59 1.40 -2.37
CA ILE A 152 -5.74 0.20 -3.20
C ILE A 152 -4.46 -0.62 -3.17
N ALA A 153 -3.30 0.02 -3.39
CA ALA A 153 -2.00 -0.64 -3.36
C ALA A 153 -1.73 -1.31 -2.00
N ALA A 154 -1.97 -0.61 -0.88
CA ALA A 154 -1.74 -1.17 0.44
C ALA A 154 -2.57 -2.44 0.73
N LEU A 155 -3.84 -2.48 0.28
CA LEU A 155 -4.71 -3.65 0.44
C LEU A 155 -4.28 -4.80 -0.46
N ALA A 156 -3.99 -4.51 -1.72
CA ALA A 156 -3.62 -5.51 -2.70
C ALA A 156 -2.25 -6.14 -2.41
N ASP A 157 -1.25 -5.35 -2.03
CA ASP A 157 0.08 -5.84 -1.63
C ASP A 157 -0.01 -6.74 -0.40
N ALA A 158 -0.86 -6.37 0.58
CA ALA A 158 -1.07 -7.18 1.76
C ALA A 158 -1.65 -8.56 1.41
N VAL A 159 -2.64 -8.63 0.51
CA VAL A 159 -3.23 -9.90 0.06
C VAL A 159 -2.26 -10.63 -0.87
N GLY A 160 -1.62 -9.94 -1.81
CA GLY A 160 -0.65 -10.49 -2.75
C GLY A 160 0.56 -11.13 -2.07
N SER A 161 0.97 -10.62 -0.91
CA SER A 161 2.03 -11.23 -0.07
C SER A 161 1.65 -12.60 0.52
N ARG A 162 0.39 -13.04 0.38
CA ARG A 162 -0.18 -14.29 0.92
C ARG A 162 -0.07 -14.44 2.44
N ARG A 163 0.16 -13.37 3.18
CA ARG A 163 0.23 -13.36 4.65
C ARG A 163 -1.09 -13.04 5.33
N THR A 164 -2.01 -12.47 4.56
CA THR A 164 -3.40 -12.22 4.95
C THR A 164 -4.31 -12.47 3.75
N THR A 165 -5.62 -12.36 3.94
CA THR A 165 -6.64 -12.49 2.91
C THR A 165 -7.60 -11.32 2.95
N ALA A 166 -8.31 -11.06 1.85
CA ALA A 166 -9.35 -10.03 1.81
C ALA A 166 -10.43 -10.27 2.90
N GLN A 167 -10.81 -11.53 3.16
CA GLN A 167 -11.76 -11.87 4.19
C GLN A 167 -11.27 -11.52 5.60
N ARG A 168 -9.98 -11.74 5.90
CA ARG A 168 -9.40 -11.37 7.21
C ARG A 168 -9.30 -9.87 7.38
N LEU A 169 -8.94 -9.12 6.32
CA LEU A 169 -8.95 -7.66 6.30
C LEU A 169 -10.37 -7.13 6.47
N ARG A 170 -11.37 -7.74 5.81
CA ARG A 170 -12.77 -7.36 5.96
C ARG A 170 -13.26 -7.60 7.39
N ALA A 171 -12.98 -8.76 7.97
CA ALA A 171 -13.33 -9.06 9.35
C ALA A 171 -12.71 -8.07 10.34
N ALA A 172 -11.45 -7.66 10.14
CA ALA A 172 -10.82 -6.62 10.95
C ALA A 172 -11.48 -5.24 10.74
N LEU A 173 -11.83 -4.88 9.51
CA LEU A 173 -12.53 -3.64 9.17
C LEU A 173 -13.91 -3.56 9.85
N ASP A 174 -14.65 -4.65 9.89
CA ASP A 174 -16.00 -4.73 10.48
C ASP A 174 -15.97 -4.52 12.01
N THR A 175 -14.86 -4.84 12.68
CA THR A 175 -14.71 -4.53 14.13
C THR A 175 -14.51 -3.05 14.43
N ARG A 176 -14.21 -2.22 13.42
CA ARG A 176 -13.92 -0.81 13.61
C ARG A 176 -15.20 0.04 13.49
N ALA A 177 -15.58 0.71 14.56
CA ALA A 177 -16.73 1.63 14.53
C ALA A 177 -16.49 2.83 13.58
N ARG A 178 -15.25 3.32 13.50
CA ARG A 178 -14.86 4.46 12.65
C ARG A 178 -13.49 4.21 12.02
N ILE A 179 -13.41 4.43 10.71
CA ILE A 179 -12.17 4.43 9.94
C ILE A 179 -12.36 5.35 8.73
N ALA A 180 -11.32 6.09 8.36
CA ALA A 180 -11.36 6.93 7.17
C ALA A 180 -11.45 6.06 5.91
N GLN A 181 -12.08 6.59 4.87
CA GLN A 181 -12.20 5.95 3.55
C GLN A 181 -12.89 4.57 3.57
N ARG A 182 -13.76 4.30 4.57
CA ARG A 182 -14.46 3.01 4.71
C ARG A 182 -15.10 2.51 3.41
N PRO A 183 -15.89 3.33 2.63
CA PRO A 183 -16.51 2.83 1.41
C PRO A 183 -15.50 2.32 0.37
N LEU A 184 -14.37 3.00 0.22
CA LEU A 184 -13.30 2.57 -0.69
C LEU A 184 -12.62 1.29 -0.20
N LEU A 185 -12.31 1.20 1.11
CA LEU A 185 -11.74 0.00 1.71
C LEU A 185 -12.63 -1.22 1.50
N GLU A 186 -13.93 -1.08 1.74
CA GLU A 186 -14.92 -2.15 1.56
C GLU A 186 -15.01 -2.58 0.09
N SER A 187 -15.18 -1.62 -0.82
CA SER A 187 -15.28 -1.89 -2.25
C SER A 187 -14.05 -2.63 -2.80
N VAL A 188 -12.83 -2.17 -2.45
CA VAL A 188 -11.59 -2.81 -2.89
C VAL A 188 -11.45 -4.22 -2.31
N LEU A 189 -11.81 -4.42 -1.03
CA LEU A 189 -11.72 -5.74 -0.41
C LEU A 189 -12.74 -6.73 -1.00
N ASP A 190 -13.94 -6.26 -1.36
CA ASP A 190 -14.96 -7.08 -2.01
C ASP A 190 -14.49 -7.51 -3.41
N ASP A 191 -13.90 -6.60 -4.20
CA ASP A 191 -13.30 -6.93 -5.50
C ASP A 191 -12.17 -7.95 -5.40
N VAL A 192 -11.24 -7.74 -4.46
CA VAL A 192 -10.12 -8.66 -4.24
C VAL A 192 -10.62 -10.04 -3.79
N ALA A 193 -11.68 -10.09 -2.96
CA ALA A 193 -12.28 -11.34 -2.50
C ALA A 193 -12.98 -12.09 -3.63
N ALA A 194 -13.65 -11.38 -4.53
CA ALA A 194 -14.39 -11.94 -5.66
C ALA A 194 -13.48 -12.22 -6.87
N GLY A 195 -12.25 -11.71 -6.88
CA GLY A 195 -11.38 -11.74 -8.06
C GLY A 195 -11.93 -10.89 -9.22
N THR A 196 -12.66 -9.82 -8.90
CA THR A 196 -13.27 -8.89 -9.85
C THR A 196 -12.58 -7.54 -9.85
N CYS A 197 -12.98 -6.66 -10.78
CA CYS A 197 -12.45 -5.31 -10.92
C CYS A 197 -13.57 -4.25 -10.87
N SER A 198 -14.69 -4.55 -10.20
CA SER A 198 -15.89 -3.69 -10.22
C SER A 198 -15.62 -2.25 -9.79
N THR A 199 -14.76 -2.06 -8.81
CA THR A 199 -14.31 -0.72 -8.37
C THR A 199 -13.57 0.02 -9.48
N LEU A 200 -12.70 -0.67 -10.22
CA LEU A 200 -11.97 -0.11 -11.36
C LEU A 200 -12.90 0.20 -12.54
N GLU A 201 -13.87 -0.68 -12.81
CA GLU A 201 -14.89 -0.48 -13.85
C GLU A 201 -15.76 0.75 -13.57
N HIS A 202 -16.23 0.91 -12.32
CA HIS A 202 -17.00 2.10 -11.91
C HIS A 202 -16.16 3.37 -12.00
N ALA A 203 -14.91 3.31 -11.54
CA ALA A 203 -14.00 4.46 -11.64
C ALA A 203 -13.70 4.83 -13.10
N TYR A 204 -13.54 3.85 -13.99
CA TYR A 204 -13.37 4.11 -15.42
C TYR A 204 -14.59 4.83 -16.01
N LEU A 205 -15.80 4.33 -15.71
CA LEU A 205 -17.04 4.95 -16.16
C LEU A 205 -17.14 6.41 -15.73
N ASP A 206 -16.90 6.69 -14.46
CA ASP A 206 -17.11 8.02 -13.90
C ASP A 206 -15.97 8.98 -14.22
N ARG A 207 -14.71 8.53 -14.10
CA ARG A 207 -13.52 9.40 -14.19
C ARG A 207 -12.95 9.53 -15.60
N VAL A 208 -13.12 8.51 -16.44
CA VAL A 208 -12.56 8.49 -17.80
C VAL A 208 -13.67 8.73 -18.83
N GLU A 209 -14.68 7.88 -18.85
CA GLU A 209 -15.72 7.90 -19.90
C GLU A 209 -16.64 9.11 -19.76
N ARG A 210 -17.42 9.19 -18.67
CA ARG A 210 -18.39 10.26 -18.45
C ARG A 210 -17.75 11.64 -18.27
N ALA A 211 -16.72 11.72 -17.42
CA ALA A 211 -16.06 12.98 -17.11
C ALA A 211 -15.46 13.66 -18.36
N HIS A 212 -15.12 12.88 -19.37
CA HIS A 212 -14.46 13.41 -20.59
C HIS A 212 -15.30 13.24 -21.86
N GLY A 213 -16.58 12.87 -21.74
CA GLY A 213 -17.51 12.80 -22.86
C GLY A 213 -17.18 11.76 -23.91
N LEU A 214 -16.52 10.67 -23.53
CA LEU A 214 -16.32 9.52 -24.42
C LEU A 214 -17.67 8.84 -24.69
N PRO A 215 -17.81 8.12 -25.81
CA PRO A 215 -19.05 7.37 -26.09
C PRO A 215 -19.21 6.28 -25.03
N SER A 216 -20.47 5.87 -24.77
CA SER A 216 -20.74 4.74 -23.87
C SER A 216 -20.33 3.43 -24.52
N GLY A 217 -19.48 2.66 -23.83
CA GLY A 217 -19.14 1.29 -24.19
C GLY A 217 -20.10 0.29 -23.55
N ASP A 218 -20.33 -0.85 -24.23
CA ASP A 218 -21.04 -1.99 -23.65
C ASP A 218 -20.17 -2.65 -22.60
N ARG A 219 -20.77 -3.05 -21.45
CA ARG A 219 -20.04 -3.58 -20.31
C ARG A 219 -20.30 -5.06 -20.11
N GLN A 220 -19.27 -5.79 -19.67
CA GLN A 220 -19.33 -7.22 -19.37
C GLN A 220 -19.91 -8.06 -20.51
N VAL A 221 -19.52 -7.75 -21.74
CA VAL A 221 -19.96 -8.52 -22.91
C VAL A 221 -19.30 -9.90 -22.90
N ARG A 222 -20.12 -10.96 -22.87
CA ARG A 222 -19.64 -12.34 -23.01
C ARG A 222 -19.13 -12.56 -24.44
N SER A 223 -17.88 -12.94 -24.60
CA SER A 223 -17.32 -13.40 -25.87
C SER A 223 -17.08 -14.91 -25.84
N SER A 224 -17.47 -15.63 -26.91
CA SER A 224 -17.54 -17.09 -26.91
C SER A 224 -16.48 -17.77 -27.81
N ILE A 225 -15.30 -17.17 -28.07
CA ILE A 225 -14.39 -17.73 -29.10
C ILE A 225 -13.52 -18.89 -28.59
N LYS A 226 -13.21 -19.02 -27.32
CA LYS A 226 -12.52 -20.19 -26.68
C LYS A 226 -12.73 -20.23 -25.17
N GLY A 227 -13.98 -20.14 -24.71
CA GLY A 227 -14.30 -20.06 -23.29
C GLY A 227 -15.00 -18.71 -22.95
N THR A 228 -15.61 -18.62 -21.78
CA THR A 228 -16.30 -17.39 -21.37
C THR A 228 -15.25 -16.33 -21.02
N VAL A 229 -14.96 -15.42 -21.96
CA VAL A 229 -14.15 -14.22 -21.71
C VAL A 229 -15.09 -13.07 -21.45
N TYR A 230 -14.95 -12.42 -20.29
CA TYR A 230 -15.66 -11.18 -20.00
C TYR A 230 -14.82 -10.02 -20.51
N ARG A 231 -15.45 -9.12 -21.26
CA ARG A 231 -14.83 -7.89 -21.77
C ARG A 231 -15.33 -6.74 -20.91
N ASP A 232 -14.42 -5.95 -20.40
CA ASP A 232 -14.77 -4.96 -19.40
C ASP A 232 -15.54 -3.77 -20.02
N VAL A 233 -15.03 -3.18 -21.13
CA VAL A 233 -15.70 -2.11 -21.85
C VAL A 233 -15.51 -2.30 -23.36
N ASP A 234 -16.60 -2.61 -24.09
CA ASP A 234 -16.59 -2.86 -25.52
C ASP A 234 -17.24 -1.69 -26.30
N TYR A 235 -16.45 -0.97 -27.03
CA TYR A 235 -16.91 0.04 -27.98
C TYR A 235 -17.20 -0.62 -29.34
N VAL A 236 -18.23 -1.45 -29.38
CA VAL A 236 -18.60 -2.35 -30.50
C VAL A 236 -18.58 -1.61 -31.84
N ARG A 237 -19.22 -0.43 -31.90
CA ARG A 237 -19.31 0.39 -33.13
C ARG A 237 -17.96 0.80 -33.70
N TYR A 238 -16.94 0.88 -32.83
CA TYR A 238 -15.60 1.36 -33.18
C TYR A 238 -14.57 0.24 -33.23
N LEU A 239 -14.99 -1.02 -33.09
CA LEU A 239 -14.10 -2.18 -33.02
C LEU A 239 -12.94 -1.96 -32.04
N PHE A 240 -13.26 -1.38 -30.88
CA PHE A 240 -12.30 -0.99 -29.85
C PHE A 240 -12.72 -1.53 -28.48
N LEU A 241 -11.77 -2.16 -27.79
CA LEU A 241 -11.98 -2.80 -26.51
C LEU A 241 -11.04 -2.18 -25.45
N VAL A 242 -11.58 -1.88 -24.29
CA VAL A 242 -10.80 -1.52 -23.13
C VAL A 242 -10.92 -2.65 -22.10
N GLU A 243 -9.80 -3.27 -21.77
CA GLU A 243 -9.68 -4.22 -20.67
C GLU A 243 -9.16 -3.49 -19.45
N LEU A 244 -9.81 -3.69 -18.31
CA LEU A 244 -9.48 -3.08 -17.03
C LEU A 244 -8.72 -4.09 -16.17
N ASP A 245 -7.41 -3.93 -16.07
CA ASP A 245 -6.56 -4.80 -15.27
C ASP A 245 -6.51 -4.32 -13.82
N GLY A 246 -7.36 -4.90 -12.99
CA GLY A 246 -7.41 -4.65 -11.54
C GLY A 246 -6.35 -5.40 -10.75
N ARG A 247 -5.48 -6.17 -11.40
CA ARG A 247 -4.39 -6.87 -10.72
C ARG A 247 -3.37 -5.88 -10.20
N ILE A 248 -3.22 -5.86 -8.88
CA ILE A 248 -2.18 -5.10 -8.19
C ILE A 248 -1.23 -6.15 -7.60
N GLY A 249 0.03 -6.13 -8.05
CA GLY A 249 1.06 -7.07 -7.59
C GLY A 249 1.69 -7.88 -8.74
N HIS A 250 2.69 -8.67 -8.41
CA HIS A 250 3.46 -9.46 -9.37
C HIS A 250 2.61 -10.62 -9.93
N SER A 251 2.10 -10.45 -11.16
CA SER A 251 1.63 -11.59 -11.96
C SER A 251 2.82 -12.47 -12.32
N SER A 252 2.64 -13.80 -12.30
CA SER A 252 3.67 -14.72 -12.77
C SER A 252 3.97 -14.49 -14.26
N THR A 253 5.17 -14.83 -14.72
CA THR A 253 5.55 -14.74 -16.15
C THR A 253 4.54 -15.51 -17.01
N ALA A 254 4.09 -16.68 -16.54
CA ALA A 254 3.09 -17.49 -17.24
C ALA A 254 1.69 -16.85 -17.33
N ASP A 255 1.31 -16.01 -16.37
CA ASP A 255 0.05 -15.26 -16.43
C ASP A 255 0.14 -14.12 -17.45
N ARG A 256 1.31 -13.45 -17.53
CA ARG A 256 1.56 -12.41 -18.53
C ARG A 256 1.55 -12.97 -19.95
N ASP A 257 2.21 -14.12 -20.17
CA ASP A 257 2.26 -14.77 -21.49
C ASP A 257 0.85 -15.14 -21.96
N ARG A 258 0.02 -15.74 -21.09
CA ARG A 258 -1.38 -16.06 -21.42
C ARG A 258 -2.24 -14.83 -21.71
N ASP A 259 -1.94 -13.69 -21.07
CA ASP A 259 -2.63 -12.44 -21.32
C ASP A 259 -2.21 -11.81 -22.65
N LEU A 260 -0.92 -11.88 -23.01
CA LEU A 260 -0.39 -11.43 -24.31
C LEU A 260 -0.94 -12.29 -25.46
N ASP A 261 -1.05 -13.61 -25.29
CA ASP A 261 -1.64 -14.51 -26.28
C ASP A 261 -3.11 -14.17 -26.53
N ARG A 262 -3.88 -13.87 -25.47
CA ARG A 262 -5.27 -13.43 -25.62
C ARG A 262 -5.43 -12.09 -26.34
N ASP A 263 -4.53 -11.16 -26.12
CA ASP A 263 -4.50 -9.89 -26.85
C ASP A 263 -4.19 -10.08 -28.32
N LEU A 264 -3.26 -11.00 -28.64
CA LEU A 264 -2.89 -11.34 -29.99
C LEU A 264 -4.05 -12.05 -30.72
N ASP A 265 -4.72 -13.02 -30.07
CA ASP A 265 -5.89 -13.69 -30.61
C ASP A 265 -7.04 -12.68 -30.89
N ALA A 266 -7.29 -11.75 -29.98
CA ALA A 266 -8.33 -10.73 -30.16
C ALA A 266 -7.99 -9.79 -31.32
N ALA A 267 -6.73 -9.41 -31.51
CA ALA A 267 -6.29 -8.56 -32.61
C ALA A 267 -6.42 -9.27 -33.98
N VAL A 268 -6.10 -10.57 -34.02
CA VAL A 268 -6.12 -11.36 -35.27
C VAL A 268 -7.54 -11.80 -35.66
N GLU A 269 -8.32 -12.34 -34.69
CA GLU A 269 -9.62 -12.96 -35.01
C GLU A 269 -10.78 -11.97 -35.10
N LEU A 270 -10.68 -10.80 -34.45
CA LEU A 270 -11.80 -9.86 -34.31
C LEU A 270 -11.58 -8.50 -34.97
N GLU A 271 -10.41 -8.26 -35.57
CA GLU A 271 -10.00 -6.94 -36.10
C GLU A 271 -10.17 -5.79 -35.06
N ARG A 272 -10.22 -6.15 -33.77
CA ARG A 272 -10.47 -5.23 -32.66
C ARG A 272 -9.16 -4.79 -32.02
N LEU A 273 -9.00 -3.50 -31.85
CA LEU A 273 -7.92 -2.96 -31.04
C LEU A 273 -8.26 -3.11 -29.58
N THR A 274 -7.42 -3.80 -28.82
CA THR A 274 -7.54 -3.91 -27.38
C THR A 274 -6.51 -3.04 -26.68
N VAL A 275 -6.92 -2.29 -25.67
CA VAL A 275 -6.05 -1.50 -24.79
C VAL A 275 -6.31 -1.90 -23.35
N ARG A 276 -5.24 -2.18 -22.60
CA ARG A 276 -5.32 -2.46 -21.17
C ARG A 276 -5.05 -1.21 -20.36
N LEU A 277 -5.91 -0.97 -19.36
CA LEU A 277 -5.78 0.12 -18.41
C LEU A 277 -5.81 -0.43 -16.99
N GLY A 278 -4.83 -0.01 -16.19
CA GLY A 278 -4.81 -0.33 -14.77
C GLY A 278 -5.24 0.86 -13.90
N TRP A 279 -5.15 0.67 -12.60
CA TRP A 279 -5.54 1.66 -11.60
C TRP A 279 -4.92 3.05 -11.81
N GLY A 280 -3.62 3.12 -12.15
CA GLY A 280 -2.93 4.39 -12.35
C GLY A 280 -3.48 5.21 -13.52
N GLN A 281 -3.90 4.57 -14.63
CA GLN A 281 -4.50 5.23 -15.77
C GLN A 281 -5.90 5.75 -15.46
N VAL A 282 -6.65 5.04 -14.63
CA VAL A 282 -8.05 5.36 -14.30
C VAL A 282 -8.14 6.35 -13.14
N TYR A 283 -7.35 6.17 -12.09
CA TYR A 283 -7.44 6.98 -10.87
C TYR A 283 -6.58 8.25 -10.90
N GLU A 284 -5.32 8.15 -11.34
CA GLU A 284 -4.39 9.29 -11.29
C GLU A 284 -4.31 10.05 -12.60
N ARG A 285 -4.37 9.33 -13.71
CA ARG A 285 -4.13 9.89 -15.05
C ARG A 285 -5.37 9.88 -15.94
N ALA A 286 -6.57 9.86 -15.38
CA ALA A 286 -7.81 9.86 -16.13
C ALA A 286 -7.86 10.99 -17.20
N CYS A 287 -7.47 12.21 -16.80
CA CYS A 287 -7.44 13.38 -17.69
C CYS A 287 -6.40 13.28 -18.82
N VAL A 288 -5.39 12.42 -18.68
CA VAL A 288 -4.39 12.14 -19.74
C VAL A 288 -4.80 10.92 -20.56
N THR A 289 -5.45 9.95 -19.90
CA THR A 289 -5.90 8.71 -20.54
C THR A 289 -7.07 8.94 -21.48
N ALA A 290 -8.08 9.69 -21.06
CA ALA A 290 -9.29 9.92 -21.85
C ALA A 290 -9.03 10.56 -23.22
N PRO A 291 -8.19 11.62 -23.38
CA PRO A 291 -7.87 12.15 -24.69
C PRO A 291 -7.15 11.15 -25.62
N LYS A 292 -6.34 10.24 -25.08
CA LYS A 292 -5.70 9.16 -25.85
C LYS A 292 -6.72 8.17 -26.39
N LEU A 293 -7.66 7.75 -25.54
CA LEU A 293 -8.78 6.89 -25.96
C LEU A 293 -9.67 7.58 -26.99
N GLY A 294 -9.94 8.88 -26.80
CA GLY A 294 -10.67 9.69 -27.76
C GLY A 294 -10.02 9.74 -29.14
N LYS A 295 -8.69 9.86 -29.21
CA LYS A 295 -7.94 9.77 -30.47
C LYS A 295 -8.08 8.40 -31.13
N VAL A 296 -8.01 7.31 -30.37
CA VAL A 296 -8.24 5.95 -30.89
C VAL A 296 -9.66 5.82 -31.45
N LEU A 297 -10.67 6.28 -30.71
CA LEU A 297 -12.08 6.24 -31.13
C LEU A 297 -12.31 7.10 -32.39
N ALA A 298 -11.72 8.29 -32.44
CA ALA A 298 -11.81 9.18 -33.61
C ALA A 298 -11.20 8.54 -34.89
N ALA A 299 -10.02 7.91 -34.75
CA ALA A 299 -9.40 7.19 -35.87
C ALA A 299 -10.28 5.98 -36.33
N ARG A 300 -11.25 5.55 -35.51
CA ARG A 300 -12.20 4.47 -35.80
C ARG A 300 -13.63 4.97 -36.10
N GLY A 301 -13.77 6.26 -36.42
CA GLY A 301 -15.01 6.85 -36.90
C GLY A 301 -15.89 7.50 -35.83
N TRP A 302 -15.40 7.71 -34.62
CA TRP A 302 -16.10 8.53 -33.63
C TRP A 302 -16.02 10.01 -34.01
N ALA A 303 -17.17 10.62 -34.29
CA ALA A 303 -17.24 12.04 -34.67
C ALA A 303 -17.29 13.01 -33.45
N GLY A 304 -17.35 12.49 -32.23
CA GLY A 304 -17.34 13.33 -31.02
C GLY A 304 -15.93 13.82 -30.64
N GLN A 305 -15.89 14.65 -29.63
CA GLN A 305 -14.65 15.19 -29.08
C GLN A 305 -14.58 14.98 -27.58
N THR A 306 -13.39 14.73 -27.06
CA THR A 306 -13.18 14.67 -25.60
C THR A 306 -13.34 16.05 -25.00
N ILE A 307 -14.07 16.12 -23.88
CA ILE A 307 -14.26 17.34 -23.10
C ILE A 307 -13.31 17.35 -21.89
N ARG A 308 -13.11 18.50 -21.31
CA ARG A 308 -12.33 18.68 -20.09
C ARG A 308 -13.22 18.54 -18.87
N CYS A 309 -12.82 17.68 -17.93
CA CYS A 309 -13.45 17.63 -16.62
C CYS A 309 -12.93 18.75 -15.70
N PRO A 310 -13.64 19.06 -14.60
CA PRO A 310 -13.20 20.09 -13.65
C PRO A 310 -11.82 19.82 -13.02
N ALA A 311 -11.41 18.56 -12.94
CA ALA A 311 -10.12 18.15 -12.37
C ALA A 311 -8.95 18.18 -13.37
N CYS A 312 -9.19 18.53 -14.65
CA CYS A 312 -8.10 18.60 -15.62
C CYS A 312 -7.06 19.66 -15.23
N PRO A 313 -5.74 19.34 -15.22
CA PRO A 313 -4.68 20.30 -14.92
C PRO A 313 -4.71 21.53 -15.83
N GLY A 314 -4.37 22.70 -15.28
CA GLY A 314 -4.39 23.98 -16.01
C GLY A 314 -3.48 24.01 -17.23
N GLU A 315 -2.37 23.30 -17.21
CA GLU A 315 -1.37 23.20 -18.29
C GLU A 315 -1.91 22.50 -19.55
N LEU A 316 -2.95 21.68 -19.45
CA LEU A 316 -3.65 21.14 -20.61
C LEU A 316 -4.53 22.19 -21.33
N ARG A 317 -4.48 23.45 -20.91
CA ARG A 317 -5.28 24.56 -21.53
C ARG A 317 -4.78 25.00 -22.90
N GLY A 318 -3.64 24.48 -23.38
CA GLY A 318 -3.01 24.97 -24.64
C GLY A 318 -2.66 23.87 -25.64
N GLY A 319 -3.46 22.86 -25.86
CA GLY A 319 -3.08 21.76 -26.75
C GLY A 319 -4.19 21.14 -27.58
N LEU A 320 -5.08 21.94 -28.16
CA LEU A 320 -5.77 21.57 -29.38
C LEU A 320 -4.93 22.11 -30.55
N LEU A 321 -4.05 21.28 -31.10
CA LEU A 321 -3.48 21.54 -32.43
C LEU A 321 -4.63 21.50 -33.42
N ALA A 322 -4.94 22.67 -33.96
CA ALA A 322 -5.74 22.77 -35.17
C ALA A 322 -5.04 21.98 -36.29
N PRO A 323 -5.77 21.32 -37.22
CA PRO A 323 -5.16 20.70 -38.36
C PRO A 323 -4.78 21.76 -39.34
N GLY A 324 -3.49 21.83 -39.72
CA GLY A 324 -3.02 22.44 -40.91
C GLY A 324 -2.43 23.85 -40.80
N GLU A 325 -1.15 23.90 -40.54
CA GLU A 325 -0.26 24.84 -41.24
C GLU A 325 1.00 24.07 -41.61
N SER A 326 1.11 23.78 -42.87
CA SER A 326 2.31 23.21 -43.50
C SER A 326 3.40 24.28 -43.52
N ASP A 327 4.55 24.00 -42.93
CA ASP A 327 5.76 24.80 -43.09
C ASP A 327 6.14 24.93 -44.58
N PRO A 328 6.53 26.12 -45.04
CA PRO A 328 7.11 26.28 -46.38
C PRO A 328 8.52 25.65 -46.44
N PRO A 329 8.94 25.15 -47.59
CA PRO A 329 10.24 24.52 -47.75
C PRO A 329 11.37 25.56 -47.60
N PRO A 330 12.56 25.15 -47.12
CA PRO A 330 13.70 26.05 -46.98
C PRO A 330 14.19 26.50 -48.39
N SER A 331 14.33 27.80 -48.54
CA SER A 331 14.94 28.41 -49.74
C SER A 331 16.44 28.11 -49.78
N VAL A 332 16.88 27.75 -50.98
CA VAL A 332 18.26 27.46 -51.43
C VAL A 332 19.21 28.65 -51.23
#